data_eb6110d04269b62551e1a40917636bb3
#
_entry.id   eb6110d04269b62551e1a40917636bb3
#
_cell.length_a   1.000
_cell.length_b   1.000
_cell.length_c   1.000
_cell.angle_alpha   90.00
_cell.angle_beta   90.00
_cell.angle_gamma   90.00
#
_symmetry.space_group_name_H-M   'P 1'
#
loop_
_entity.id
_entity.type
_entity.pdbx_description
1 polymer ?
#
loop_
_entity_poly.entity_id
_entity_poly.type
_entity_poly.pdbx_seq_one_letter_code
_entity_poly.pdbx_strand_id
1 'polypeptide(L)'
;MGIVPKKIDPALRSQAVRLVTQHRSEYSTERAVHIQVAESLGVSRESVRRWVAQHEIDSGQAAGVTSEEREELKRLRAENRRLREVNEVLKSATIFFAGELDPRNR
;
A
#
# COMPACT_ATOMS: atom_id res chain seq x y z
N MET A 1 -6.04 29.12 -1.42
CA MET A 1 -6.19 28.31 -0.99
C MET A 1 -6.28 27.13 -1.75
N GLY A 2 -6.92 26.42 -2.05
CA GLY A 2 -7.00 25.30 -2.89
C GLY A 2 -5.99 24.20 -2.62
N ILE A 3 -5.50 24.17 -1.44
CA ILE A 3 -4.57 23.12 -1.12
C ILE A 3 -5.34 21.85 -0.91
N VAL A 4 -4.98 20.86 -1.69
CA VAL A 4 -5.63 19.54 -1.58
C VAL A 4 -4.85 18.69 -0.62
N PRO A 5 -5.50 18.11 0.39
CA PRO A 5 -4.81 17.22 1.31
C PRO A 5 -4.24 16.03 0.54
N LYS A 6 -3.01 15.70 0.83
CA LYS A 6 -2.38 14.57 0.20
C LYS A 6 -2.90 13.26 0.73
N LYS A 7 -3.29 13.27 2.00
CA LYS A 7 -3.76 12.05 2.64
C LYS A 7 -5.26 12.09 2.79
N ILE A 8 -5.88 10.97 2.51
CA ILE A 8 -7.30 10.79 2.72
C ILE A 8 -7.50 10.33 4.16
N ASP A 9 -8.43 10.98 4.83
CA ASP A 9 -8.79 10.60 6.19
C ASP A 9 -9.30 9.15 6.19
N PRO A 10 -8.72 8.27 7.01
CA PRO A 10 -9.24 6.90 7.10
C PRO A 10 -10.73 6.83 7.43
N ALA A 11 -11.23 7.79 8.19
CA ALA A 11 -12.66 7.81 8.51
C ALA A 11 -13.49 8.04 7.26
N LEU A 12 -13.01 8.88 6.35
CA LEU A 12 -13.71 9.13 5.10
C LEU A 12 -13.75 7.88 4.24
N ARG A 13 -12.66 7.16 4.19
CA ARG A 13 -12.59 5.91 3.44
C ARG A 13 -13.57 4.88 4.00
N SER A 14 -13.57 4.72 5.33
CA SER A 14 -14.48 3.79 5.98
C SER A 14 -15.94 4.18 5.74
N GLN A 15 -16.23 5.48 5.77
CA GLN A 15 -17.58 5.96 5.54
C GLN A 15 -18.03 5.67 4.13
N ALA A 16 -17.14 5.85 3.15
CA ALA A 16 -17.46 5.58 1.75
C ALA A 16 -17.83 4.10 1.57
N VAL A 17 -17.01 3.21 2.13
CA VAL A 17 -17.25 1.78 2.02
C VAL A 17 -18.58 1.42 2.67
N ARG A 18 -18.86 1.98 3.85
CA ARG A 18 -20.09 1.69 4.56
C ARG A 18 -21.30 2.15 3.77
N LEU A 19 -21.24 3.35 3.18
CA LEU A 19 -22.35 3.87 2.39
C LEU A 19 -22.63 3.01 1.17
N VAL A 20 -21.58 2.57 0.49
CA VAL A 20 -21.76 1.68 -0.65
C VAL A 20 -22.42 0.38 -0.21
N THR A 21 -21.93 -0.21 0.86
CA THR A 21 -22.46 -1.47 1.36
C THR A 21 -23.94 -1.33 1.76
N GLN A 22 -24.27 -0.24 2.43
CA GLN A 22 -25.63 -0.04 2.92
C GLN A 22 -26.64 0.25 1.80
N HIS A 23 -26.19 0.92 0.74
CA HIS A 23 -27.12 1.38 -0.29
C HIS A 23 -26.99 0.66 -1.63
N ARG A 24 -26.12 -0.34 -1.67
CA ARG A 24 -25.84 -1.06 -2.91
C ARG A 24 -27.12 -1.60 -3.56
N SER A 25 -28.01 -2.13 -2.77
CA SER A 25 -29.23 -2.74 -3.30
C SER A 25 -30.23 -1.72 -3.85
N GLU A 26 -30.04 -0.44 -3.55
CA GLU A 26 -30.94 0.59 -4.01
C GLU A 26 -30.62 1.07 -5.42
N TYR A 27 -29.51 0.63 -5.98
CA TYR A 27 -29.07 1.06 -7.30
C TYR A 27 -28.99 -0.12 -8.25
N SER A 28 -29.20 0.14 -9.52
CA SER A 28 -29.21 -0.93 -10.51
C SER A 28 -27.81 -1.44 -10.85
N THR A 29 -26.80 -0.63 -10.63
CA THR A 29 -25.41 -1.04 -10.91
C THR A 29 -24.48 -0.60 -9.81
N GLU A 30 -23.35 -1.31 -9.71
CA GLU A 30 -22.31 -0.95 -8.76
C GLU A 30 -21.76 0.43 -9.09
N ARG A 31 -21.63 0.72 -10.38
CA ARG A 31 -21.11 2.03 -10.81
C ARG A 31 -22.00 3.16 -10.31
N ALA A 32 -23.32 2.96 -10.36
CA ALA A 32 -24.25 4.00 -9.94
C ALA A 32 -24.11 4.34 -8.47
N VAL A 33 -23.95 3.33 -7.62
CA VAL A 33 -23.81 3.61 -6.19
C VAL A 33 -22.45 4.24 -5.90
N HIS A 34 -21.41 3.84 -6.64
CA HIS A 34 -20.10 4.47 -6.47
C HIS A 34 -20.14 5.95 -6.82
N ILE A 35 -20.83 6.29 -7.91
CA ILE A 35 -20.97 7.68 -8.32
C ILE A 35 -21.71 8.49 -7.25
N GLN A 36 -22.80 7.94 -6.76
CA GLN A 36 -23.61 8.64 -5.77
C GLN A 36 -22.83 8.90 -4.48
N VAL A 37 -22.12 7.88 -4.00
CA VAL A 37 -21.33 8.03 -2.78
C VAL A 37 -20.18 9.01 -3.00
N ALA A 38 -19.56 8.94 -4.17
CA ALA A 38 -18.45 9.84 -4.48
C ALA A 38 -18.92 11.29 -4.46
N GLU A 39 -20.08 11.55 -5.05
CA GLU A 39 -20.65 12.90 -5.05
C GLU A 39 -20.98 13.37 -3.65
N SER A 40 -21.54 12.48 -2.84
CA SER A 40 -21.93 12.83 -1.48
C SER A 40 -20.73 13.18 -0.61
N LEU A 41 -19.61 12.53 -0.84
CA LEU A 41 -18.43 12.72 0.00
C LEU A 41 -17.38 13.64 -0.61
N GLY A 42 -17.61 14.09 -1.84
CA GLY A 42 -16.67 15.00 -2.49
C GLY A 42 -15.38 14.34 -2.90
N VAL A 43 -15.44 13.06 -3.26
CA VAL A 43 -14.27 12.31 -3.73
C VAL A 43 -14.54 11.76 -5.11
N SER A 44 -13.53 11.18 -5.75
CA SER A 44 -13.71 10.63 -7.07
C SER A 44 -14.37 9.25 -7.01
N ARG A 45 -15.09 8.90 -8.07
CA ARG A 45 -15.69 7.58 -8.18
C ARG A 45 -14.61 6.49 -8.14
N GLU A 46 -13.46 6.77 -8.75
CA GLU A 46 -12.37 5.82 -8.79
C GLU A 46 -11.85 5.53 -7.37
N SER A 47 -11.77 6.56 -6.54
CA SER A 47 -11.36 6.36 -5.14
C SER A 47 -12.34 5.46 -4.41
N VAL A 48 -13.64 5.72 -4.59
CA VAL A 48 -14.67 4.89 -3.94
C VAL A 48 -14.55 3.44 -4.43
N ARG A 49 -14.40 3.25 -5.73
CA ARG A 49 -14.28 1.92 -6.30
C ARG A 49 -13.09 1.17 -5.70
N ARG A 50 -11.95 1.84 -5.61
CA ARG A 50 -10.75 1.20 -5.07
C ARG A 50 -10.90 0.86 -3.60
N TRP A 51 -11.52 1.77 -2.84
CA TRP A 51 -11.70 1.53 -1.40
C TRP A 51 -12.62 0.34 -1.16
N VAL A 52 -13.70 0.25 -1.94
CA VAL A 52 -14.63 -0.88 -1.80
C VAL A 52 -13.96 -2.18 -2.20
N ALA A 53 -13.23 -2.18 -3.32
CA ALA A 53 -12.54 -3.37 -3.78
C ALA A 53 -11.52 -3.85 -2.74
N GLN A 54 -10.75 -2.93 -2.17
CA GLN A 54 -9.76 -3.30 -1.16
C GLN A 54 -10.42 -3.81 0.11
N HIS A 55 -11.55 -3.21 0.48
CA HIS A 55 -12.29 -3.69 1.65
C HIS A 55 -12.76 -5.12 1.47
N GLU A 56 -13.21 -5.45 0.28
CA GLU A 56 -13.69 -6.80 -0.01
C GLU A 56 -12.54 -7.81 0.05
N ILE A 57 -11.35 -7.40 -0.40
CA ILE A 57 -10.19 -8.26 -0.29
C ILE A 57 -9.79 -8.43 1.18
N ASP A 58 -9.75 -7.33 1.92
CA ASP A 58 -9.33 -7.36 3.32
C ASP A 58 -10.28 -8.18 4.19
N SER A 59 -11.56 -8.21 3.82
CA SER A 59 -12.56 -8.97 4.58
C SER A 59 -12.72 -10.40 4.07
N GLY A 60 -11.93 -10.80 3.08
CA GLY A 60 -11.96 -12.16 2.57
C GLY A 60 -13.06 -12.45 1.57
N GLN A 61 -13.78 -11.42 1.13
CA GLN A 61 -14.86 -11.59 0.15
C GLN A 61 -14.35 -11.69 -1.29
N ALA A 62 -13.13 -11.21 -1.53
CA ALA A 62 -12.54 -11.25 -2.85
C ALA A 62 -11.08 -11.62 -2.72
N ALA A 63 -10.53 -12.28 -3.76
CA ALA A 63 -9.12 -12.66 -3.78
C ALA A 63 -8.27 -11.45 -4.09
N GLY A 64 -7.08 -11.42 -3.51
CA GLY A 64 -6.15 -10.34 -3.75
C GLY A 64 -5.20 -10.16 -2.58
N VAL A 65 -4.32 -9.19 -2.72
CA VAL A 65 -3.34 -8.87 -1.67
C VAL A 65 -4.03 -7.95 -0.67
N THR A 66 -4.06 -8.36 0.58
CA THR A 66 -4.67 -7.54 1.62
C THR A 66 -3.80 -6.33 1.93
N SER A 67 -4.41 -5.34 2.59
CA SER A 67 -3.67 -4.17 3.03
C SER A 67 -2.54 -4.55 3.97
N GLU A 68 -2.80 -5.49 4.87
CA GLU A 68 -1.78 -6.00 5.78
C GLU A 68 -0.63 -6.64 5.03
N GLU A 69 -0.94 -7.48 4.05
CA GLU A 69 0.08 -8.14 3.25
C GLU A 69 0.91 -7.13 2.47
N ARG A 70 0.25 -6.09 1.97
CA ARG A 70 0.96 -5.05 1.23
C ARG A 70 1.94 -4.31 2.11
N GLU A 71 1.52 -3.99 3.34
CA GLU A 71 2.41 -3.35 4.30
C GLU A 71 3.58 -4.25 4.67
N GLU A 72 3.31 -5.53 4.83
CA GLU A 72 4.35 -6.49 5.12
C GLU A 72 5.35 -6.61 3.98
N LEU A 73 4.85 -6.64 2.74
CA LEU A 73 5.73 -6.66 1.57
C LEU A 73 6.62 -5.43 1.51
N LYS A 74 6.04 -4.28 1.81
CA LYS A 74 6.79 -3.02 1.80
C LYS A 74 7.90 -3.07 2.84
N ARG A 75 7.58 -3.54 4.03
CA ARG A 75 8.55 -3.66 5.12
C ARG A 75 9.66 -4.63 4.75
N LEU A 76 9.30 -5.77 4.20
CA LEU A 76 10.28 -6.80 3.84
C LEU A 76 11.18 -6.35 2.70
N ARG A 77 10.64 -5.60 1.75
CA ARG A 77 11.46 -5.07 0.66
C ARG A 77 12.48 -4.06 1.16
N ALA A 78 12.05 -3.22 2.10
CA ALA A 78 12.97 -2.25 2.69
C ALA A 78 14.06 -2.96 3.49
N GLU A 79 13.69 -3.96 4.26
CA GLU A 79 14.67 -4.73 5.02
C GLU A 79 15.61 -5.49 4.11
N ASN A 80 15.09 -6.02 3.01
CA ASN A 80 15.91 -6.73 2.04
C ASN A 80 16.96 -5.81 1.44
N ARG A 81 16.57 -4.57 1.09
CA ARG A 81 17.52 -3.60 0.57
C ARG A 81 18.62 -3.29 1.60
N ARG A 82 18.20 -3.09 2.84
CA ARG A 82 19.16 -2.79 3.91
C ARG A 82 20.15 -3.92 4.10
N LEU A 83 19.63 -5.15 4.11
CA LEU A 83 20.50 -6.31 4.29
C LEU A 83 21.48 -6.48 3.14
N ARG A 84 21.04 -6.19 1.92
CA ARG A 84 21.92 -6.24 0.76
C ARG A 84 23.02 -5.19 0.86
N GLU A 85 22.66 -3.99 1.32
CA GLU A 85 23.65 -2.94 1.51
C GLU A 85 24.67 -3.32 2.56
N VAL A 86 24.22 -3.86 3.69
CA VAL A 86 25.11 -4.31 4.74
C VAL A 86 26.00 -5.43 4.23
N ASN A 87 25.42 -6.36 3.46
CA ASN A 87 26.18 -7.47 2.91
C ASN A 87 27.30 -6.97 1.98
N GLU A 88 27.00 -5.95 1.16
CA GLU A 88 28.01 -5.39 0.28
C GLU A 88 29.13 -4.73 1.06
N VAL A 89 28.79 -4.01 2.12
CA VAL A 89 29.79 -3.38 2.95
C VAL A 89 30.68 -4.42 3.62
N LEU A 90 30.05 -5.46 4.17
CA LEU A 90 30.80 -6.53 4.82
C LEU A 90 31.70 -7.27 3.83
N LYS A 91 31.18 -7.50 2.62
CA LYS A 91 31.98 -8.17 1.58
C LYS A 91 33.20 -7.32 1.22
N SER A 92 32.97 -6.03 1.03
CA SER A 92 34.10 -5.12 0.71
C SER A 92 35.10 -5.07 1.84
N ALA A 93 34.63 -5.04 3.08
CA ALA A 93 35.54 -5.02 4.23
C ALA A 93 36.33 -6.32 4.31
N THR A 94 35.68 -7.45 4.03
CA THR A 94 36.34 -8.74 4.03
C THR A 94 37.48 -8.77 3.00
N ILE A 95 37.17 -8.28 1.80
CA ILE A 95 38.18 -8.23 0.72
C ILE A 95 39.34 -7.31 1.12
N PHE A 96 39.03 -6.16 1.70
CA PHE A 96 40.03 -5.22 2.13
C PHE A 96 40.94 -5.84 3.18
N PHE A 97 40.37 -6.46 4.22
CA PHE A 97 41.18 -7.05 5.29
C PHE A 97 41.97 -8.26 4.81
N ALA A 98 41.40 -9.04 3.89
CA ALA A 98 42.14 -10.15 3.32
C ALA A 98 43.40 -9.65 2.58
N GLY A 99 43.23 -8.54 1.84
CA GLY A 99 44.38 -7.94 1.16
C GLY A 99 45.41 -7.41 2.12
N GLU A 100 44.97 -6.79 3.21
CA GLU A 100 45.88 -6.24 4.20
C GLU A 100 46.69 -7.32 4.91
N LEU A 101 46.10 -8.48 5.10
CA LEU A 101 46.76 -9.58 5.80
C LEU A 101 47.57 -10.46 4.87
N ASP A 102 47.52 -10.25 3.56
CA ASP A 102 48.26 -11.05 2.59
C ASP A 102 49.75 -10.65 2.64
N PRO A 103 50.66 -11.59 2.94
CA PRO A 103 52.09 -11.25 3.02
C PRO A 103 52.64 -10.70 1.72
N ARG A 104 52.00 -10.95 0.58
CA ARG A 104 52.47 -10.45 -0.70
C ARG A 104 52.01 -9.04 -1.01
N ASN A 105 51.08 -8.54 -0.22
CA ASN A 105 50.50 -7.23 -0.48
C ASN A 105 51.33 -6.19 0.26
N ARG A 106 52.46 -5.77 -0.33
CA ARG A 106 53.36 -4.85 0.30
C ARG A 106 53.48 -3.57 -0.44
#